data_de768cfc0b29460204e9479fba6648a6
#
_entry.id   de768cfc0b29460204e9479fba6648a6
#
_cell.length_a   1.000
_cell.length_b   1.000
_cell.length_c   1.000
_cell.angle_alpha   90.00
_cell.angle_beta   90.00
_cell.angle_gamma   90.00
#
_symmetry.space_group_name_H-M   'P 1'
#
loop_
_entity.id
_entity.type
_entity.pdbx_description
1 polymer ?
#
loop_
_entity_poly.entity_id
_entity_poly.type
_entity_poly.pdbx_seq_one_letter_code
_entity_poly.pdbx_strand_id
1 'polypeptide(L)'
;MKELIYNIPEALLVIFFVFLLSLVLDKLLGKYSAHFDADTSEIFRLLSNSQRTVLLLVALIMALGKLGFDVSALVAGLGLTGFALGFALKDAVSNLIAGVMIVIYQPCEIGRLIEVSGTKGTIVDINLRYLTMDTELGTCLIPNAMILNNKLTLFK
;
A
#
# COMPACT_ATOMS: atom_id res chain seq x y z
N MET A 1 23.07 -35.38 -2.04
CA MET A 1 22.53 -35.74 -0.71
C MET A 1 23.28 -35.11 0.46
N LYS A 2 24.62 -35.11 0.52
CA LYS A 2 25.35 -34.49 1.64
C LYS A 2 25.14 -32.97 1.75
N GLU A 3 25.14 -32.25 0.64
CA GLU A 3 24.87 -30.80 0.62
C GLU A 3 23.44 -30.45 1.05
N LEU A 4 22.47 -31.27 0.65
CA LEU A 4 21.07 -31.08 1.05
C LEU A 4 20.93 -31.15 2.59
N ILE A 5 21.58 -32.13 3.23
CA ILE A 5 21.54 -32.31 4.70
C ILE A 5 22.26 -31.14 5.39
N TYR A 6 23.34 -30.63 4.82
CA TYR A 6 24.11 -29.54 5.38
C TYR A 6 23.32 -28.21 5.36
N ASN A 7 22.50 -28.00 4.36
CA ASN A 7 21.72 -26.75 4.18
C ASN A 7 20.35 -26.75 4.89
N ILE A 8 19.92 -27.89 5.46
CA ILE A 8 18.66 -27.99 6.22
C ILE A 8 18.61 -26.97 7.38
N PRO A 9 19.65 -26.79 8.21
CA PRO A 9 19.60 -25.79 9.29
C PRO A 9 19.41 -24.37 8.78
N GLU A 10 20.04 -23.99 7.67
CA GLU A 10 19.87 -22.68 7.07
C GLU A 10 18.44 -22.46 6.54
N ALA A 11 17.88 -23.45 5.87
CA ALA A 11 16.50 -23.40 5.39
C ALA A 11 15.50 -23.26 6.57
N LEU A 12 15.72 -24.01 7.65
CA LEU A 12 14.90 -23.90 8.87
C LEU A 12 15.04 -22.53 9.55
N LEU A 13 16.24 -21.95 9.58
CA LEU A 13 16.46 -20.60 10.10
C LEU A 13 15.69 -19.55 9.30
N VAL A 14 15.69 -19.65 7.97
CA VAL A 14 14.92 -18.72 7.10
C VAL A 14 13.44 -18.82 7.43
N ILE A 15 12.87 -20.03 7.48
CA ILE A 15 11.46 -20.24 7.82
C ILE A 15 11.15 -19.68 9.20
N PHE A 16 12.02 -19.94 10.19
CA PHE A 16 11.85 -19.45 11.56
C PHE A 16 11.85 -17.91 11.63
N PHE A 17 12.78 -17.24 10.94
CA PHE A 17 12.83 -15.77 10.92
C PHE A 17 11.61 -15.16 10.24
N VAL A 18 11.18 -15.72 9.11
CA VAL A 18 9.98 -15.23 8.40
C VAL A 18 8.72 -15.49 9.24
N PHE A 19 8.65 -16.63 9.93
CA PHE A 19 7.55 -16.91 10.85
C PHE A 19 7.52 -15.93 12.03
N LEU A 20 8.67 -15.62 12.64
CA LEU A 20 8.76 -14.59 13.68
C LEU A 20 8.32 -13.21 13.16
N LEU A 21 8.76 -12.83 11.96
CA LEU A 21 8.33 -11.59 11.33
C LEU A 21 6.82 -11.54 11.13
N SER A 22 6.23 -12.65 10.66
CA SER A 22 4.78 -12.78 10.52
C SER A 22 4.05 -12.58 11.84
N LEU A 23 4.53 -13.20 12.93
CA LEU A 23 3.92 -13.03 14.26
C LEU A 23 4.01 -11.59 14.79
N VAL A 24 5.12 -10.91 14.52
CA VAL A 24 5.29 -9.50 14.92
C VAL A 24 4.30 -8.62 14.14
N LEU A 25 4.19 -8.82 12.83
CA LEU A 25 3.24 -8.07 12.00
C LEU A 25 1.79 -8.34 12.41
N ASP A 26 1.42 -9.60 12.69
CA ASP A 26 0.09 -9.94 13.18
C ASP A 26 -0.24 -9.24 14.50
N LYS A 27 0.71 -9.19 15.44
CA LYS A 27 0.53 -8.48 16.71
C LYS A 27 0.37 -6.97 16.51
N LEU A 28 1.16 -6.38 15.60
CA LEU A 28 1.05 -4.97 15.27
C LEU A 28 -0.30 -4.65 14.65
N LEU A 29 -0.71 -5.40 13.62
CA LEU A 29 -2.00 -5.24 12.96
C LEU A 29 -3.17 -5.44 13.94
N GLY A 30 -3.11 -6.45 14.80
CA GLY A 30 -4.12 -6.72 15.82
C GLY A 30 -4.23 -5.61 16.87
N LYS A 31 -3.09 -5.01 17.27
CA LYS A 31 -3.08 -3.88 18.19
C LYS A 31 -3.75 -2.64 17.60
N TYR A 32 -3.50 -2.37 16.32
CA TYR A 32 -4.14 -1.24 15.62
C TYR A 32 -5.62 -1.51 15.37
N SER A 33 -5.98 -2.73 14.97
CA SER A 33 -7.37 -3.14 14.74
C SER A 33 -8.28 -2.90 15.95
N ALA A 34 -7.77 -3.06 17.16
CA ALA A 34 -8.54 -2.88 18.41
C ALA A 34 -9.00 -1.43 18.67
N HIS A 35 -8.50 -0.45 17.92
CA HIS A 35 -8.85 0.98 18.06
C HIS A 35 -9.88 1.46 17.04
N PHE A 36 -10.34 0.57 16.14
CA PHE A 36 -11.25 0.90 15.06
C PHE A 36 -12.57 0.14 15.17
N ASP A 37 -13.60 0.62 14.48
CA ASP A 37 -14.92 0.01 14.41
C ASP A 37 -14.88 -1.39 13.75
N ALA A 38 -15.96 -2.17 13.93
CA ALA A 38 -16.06 -3.56 13.50
C ALA A 38 -15.75 -3.75 12.00
N ASP A 39 -16.24 -2.85 11.14
CA ASP A 39 -16.03 -2.91 9.68
C ASP A 39 -14.55 -2.71 9.31
N THR A 40 -13.87 -1.79 9.98
CA THR A 40 -12.44 -1.53 9.78
C THR A 40 -11.60 -2.68 10.32
N SER A 41 -12.00 -3.33 11.41
CA SER A 41 -11.32 -4.47 12.00
C SER A 41 -11.29 -5.68 11.07
N GLU A 42 -12.31 -5.86 10.22
CA GLU A 42 -12.34 -6.92 9.20
C GLU A 42 -11.27 -6.70 8.12
N ILE A 43 -11.03 -5.46 7.72
CA ILE A 43 -9.96 -5.11 6.76
C ILE A 43 -8.59 -5.47 7.35
N PHE A 44 -8.34 -5.17 8.63
CA PHE A 44 -7.08 -5.55 9.28
C PHE A 44 -6.89 -7.07 9.37
N ARG A 45 -7.97 -7.83 9.57
CA ARG A 45 -7.92 -9.29 9.57
C ARG A 45 -7.61 -9.85 8.18
N LEU A 46 -8.22 -9.29 7.13
CA LEU A 46 -7.90 -9.65 5.74
C LEU A 46 -6.44 -9.34 5.42
N LEU A 47 -5.94 -8.19 5.83
CA LEU A 47 -4.54 -7.79 5.64
C LEU A 47 -3.58 -8.72 6.38
N SER A 48 -3.88 -9.08 7.63
CA SER A 48 -3.11 -10.06 8.43
C SER A 48 -3.06 -11.42 7.75
N ASN A 49 -4.18 -11.95 7.27
CA ASN A 49 -4.21 -13.23 6.57
C ASN A 49 -3.44 -13.19 5.24
N SER A 50 -3.59 -12.11 4.49
CA SER A 50 -2.90 -11.93 3.20
C SER A 50 -1.40 -11.83 3.39
N GLN A 51 -0.91 -11.03 4.34
CA GLN A 51 0.51 -10.89 4.63
C GLN A 51 1.13 -12.21 5.07
N ARG A 52 0.42 -12.99 5.90
CA ARG A 52 0.88 -14.31 6.35
C ARG A 52 1.04 -15.28 5.18
N THR A 53 0.07 -15.32 4.27
CA THR A 53 0.13 -16.17 3.08
C THR A 53 1.30 -15.80 2.18
N VAL A 54 1.51 -14.51 1.92
CA VAL A 54 2.63 -14.01 1.10
C VAL A 54 3.97 -14.33 1.75
N LEU A 55 4.12 -14.09 3.06
CA LEU A 55 5.35 -14.38 3.79
C LEU A 55 5.68 -15.87 3.82
N LEU A 56 4.68 -16.75 4.00
CA LEU A 56 4.87 -18.19 3.93
C LEU A 56 5.32 -18.65 2.54
N LEU A 57 4.75 -18.09 1.48
CA LEU A 57 5.15 -18.39 0.10
C LEU A 57 6.61 -17.97 -0.14
N VAL A 58 6.99 -16.77 0.28
CA VAL A 58 8.36 -16.27 0.17
C VAL A 58 9.32 -17.15 0.99
N ALA A 59 8.96 -17.52 2.22
CA ALA A 59 9.76 -18.40 3.07
C ALA A 59 9.99 -19.76 2.42
N LEU A 60 8.94 -20.33 1.81
CA LEU A 60 9.02 -21.62 1.11
C LEU A 60 10.00 -21.56 -0.05
N ILE A 61 9.90 -20.52 -0.90
CA ILE A 61 10.79 -20.34 -2.05
C ILE A 61 12.24 -20.15 -1.60
N MET A 62 12.46 -19.32 -0.56
CA MET A 62 13.81 -19.12 -0.01
C MET A 62 14.40 -20.42 0.57
N ALA A 63 13.58 -21.19 1.29
CA ALA A 63 13.99 -22.47 1.85
C ALA A 63 14.35 -23.48 0.76
N LEU A 64 13.56 -23.58 -0.33
CA LEU A 64 13.86 -24.42 -1.49
C LEU A 64 15.18 -24.01 -2.14
N GLY A 65 15.44 -22.72 -2.32
CA GLY A 65 16.71 -22.22 -2.85
C GLY A 65 17.90 -22.58 -1.96
N LYS A 66 17.74 -22.52 -0.63
CA LYS A 66 18.78 -22.96 0.33
C LYS A 66 19.04 -24.45 0.26
N LEU A 67 18.04 -25.27 -0.04
CA LEU A 67 18.17 -26.71 -0.23
C LEU A 67 18.79 -27.08 -1.57
N GLY A 68 19.12 -26.09 -2.44
CA GLY A 68 19.77 -26.30 -3.72
C GLY A 68 18.82 -26.53 -4.90
N PHE A 69 17.50 -26.30 -4.71
CA PHE A 69 16.56 -26.33 -5.82
C PHE A 69 16.66 -25.04 -6.66
N ASP A 70 16.52 -25.17 -7.97
CA ASP A 70 16.43 -24.00 -8.84
C ASP A 70 15.04 -23.35 -8.68
N VAL A 71 15.04 -22.20 -8.05
CA VAL A 71 13.82 -21.40 -7.79
C VAL A 71 13.67 -20.22 -8.76
N SER A 72 14.53 -20.12 -9.78
CA SER A 72 14.57 -18.97 -10.71
C SER A 72 13.22 -18.72 -11.36
N ALA A 73 12.53 -19.76 -11.82
CA ALA A 73 11.20 -19.63 -12.42
C ALA A 73 10.14 -19.16 -11.41
N LEU A 74 10.22 -19.60 -10.14
CA LEU A 74 9.31 -19.18 -9.09
C LEU A 74 9.53 -17.71 -8.72
N VAL A 75 10.79 -17.28 -8.61
CA VAL A 75 11.17 -15.89 -8.35
C VAL A 75 10.74 -14.98 -9.50
N ALA A 76 10.96 -15.41 -10.75
CA ALA A 76 10.52 -14.68 -11.93
C ALA A 76 8.99 -14.54 -11.97
N GLY A 77 8.24 -15.61 -11.66
CA GLY A 77 6.78 -15.60 -11.57
C GLY A 77 6.26 -14.66 -10.47
N LEU A 78 6.89 -14.68 -9.29
CA LEU A 78 6.57 -13.73 -8.21
C LEU A 78 6.85 -12.27 -8.62
N GLY A 79 7.98 -12.03 -9.28
CA GLY A 79 8.34 -10.72 -9.79
C GLY A 79 7.31 -10.18 -10.79
N LEU A 80 6.88 -11.01 -11.74
CA LEU A 80 5.85 -10.66 -12.71
C LEU A 80 4.50 -10.39 -12.03
N THR A 81 4.11 -11.24 -11.07
CA THR A 81 2.88 -11.05 -10.29
C THR A 81 2.93 -9.76 -9.48
N GLY A 82 4.07 -9.49 -8.82
CA GLY A 82 4.29 -8.24 -8.08
C GLY A 82 4.23 -7.00 -8.99
N PHE A 83 4.81 -7.08 -10.18
CA PHE A 83 4.73 -6.01 -11.18
C PHE A 83 3.28 -5.76 -11.61
N ALA A 84 2.53 -6.82 -11.96
CA ALA A 84 1.13 -6.70 -12.37
C ALA A 84 0.26 -6.09 -11.24
N LEU A 85 0.47 -6.54 -9.99
CA LEU A 85 -0.24 -6.01 -8.82
C LEU A 85 0.15 -4.54 -8.55
N GLY A 86 1.43 -4.20 -8.62
CA GLY A 86 1.91 -2.83 -8.47
C GLY A 86 1.33 -1.90 -9.52
N PHE A 87 1.23 -2.36 -10.76
CA PHE A 87 0.60 -1.61 -11.84
C PHE A 87 -0.90 -1.41 -11.60
N ALA A 88 -1.60 -2.44 -11.14
CA ALA A 88 -3.03 -2.35 -10.78
C ALA A 88 -3.30 -1.36 -9.63
N LEU A 89 -2.37 -1.26 -8.66
CA LEU A 89 -2.49 -0.37 -7.50
C LEU A 89 -1.89 1.03 -7.72
N LYS A 90 -1.30 1.30 -8.88
CA LYS A 90 -0.57 2.54 -9.20
C LYS A 90 -1.37 3.80 -8.84
N ASP A 91 -2.62 3.87 -9.27
CA ASP A 91 -3.44 5.07 -9.06
C ASP A 91 -3.82 5.27 -7.59
N ALA A 92 -4.06 4.18 -6.86
CA ALA A 92 -4.33 4.25 -5.43
C ALA A 92 -3.12 4.78 -4.65
N VAL A 93 -1.92 4.24 -4.94
CA VAL A 93 -0.66 4.68 -4.33
C VAL A 93 -0.32 6.11 -4.73
N SER A 94 -0.53 6.49 -6.00
CA SER A 94 -0.31 7.85 -6.48
C SER A 94 -1.17 8.87 -5.73
N ASN A 95 -2.45 8.59 -5.52
CA ASN A 95 -3.34 9.47 -4.78
C ASN A 95 -2.96 9.60 -3.30
N LEU A 96 -2.53 8.50 -2.67
CA LEU A 96 -2.06 8.51 -1.29
C LEU A 96 -0.80 9.37 -1.13
N ILE A 97 0.19 9.19 -2.00
CA ILE A 97 1.43 9.99 -2.00
C ILE A 97 1.10 11.46 -2.25
N ALA A 98 0.22 11.74 -3.23
CA ALA A 98 -0.22 13.10 -3.52
C ALA A 98 -0.91 13.75 -2.32
N GLY A 99 -1.77 13.02 -1.60
CA GLY A 99 -2.42 13.51 -0.38
C GLY A 99 -1.39 13.91 0.70
N VAL A 100 -0.39 13.05 0.93
CA VAL A 100 0.72 13.38 1.85
C VAL A 100 1.49 14.62 1.39
N MET A 101 1.78 14.75 0.09
CA MET A 101 2.47 15.92 -0.46
C MET A 101 1.64 17.20 -0.33
N ILE A 102 0.32 17.14 -0.54
CA ILE A 102 -0.57 18.29 -0.35
C ILE A 102 -0.52 18.78 1.10
N VAL A 103 -0.51 17.86 2.06
CA VAL A 103 -0.42 18.21 3.50
C VAL A 103 0.94 18.82 3.86
N ILE A 104 2.03 18.32 3.28
CA ILE A 104 3.40 18.79 3.56
C ILE A 104 3.65 20.16 2.92
N TYR A 105 3.36 20.29 1.62
CA TYR A 105 3.69 21.50 0.84
C TYR A 105 2.59 22.57 0.86
N GLN A 106 1.37 22.19 1.24
CA GLN A 106 0.20 23.06 1.34
C GLN A 106 0.00 23.98 0.11
N PRO A 107 0.02 23.43 -1.11
CA PRO A 107 -0.18 24.23 -2.32
C PRO A 107 -1.58 24.86 -2.36
N CYS A 108 -2.52 24.32 -1.59
CA CYS A 108 -3.88 24.80 -1.45
C CYS A 108 -4.38 24.56 -0.02
N GLU A 109 -5.26 25.45 0.46
CA GLU A 109 -5.79 25.48 1.82
C GLU A 109 -7.31 25.34 1.83
N ILE A 110 -7.86 24.79 2.88
CA ILE A 110 -9.33 24.74 3.11
C ILE A 110 -9.89 26.16 3.12
N GLY A 111 -11.01 26.35 2.46
CA GLY A 111 -11.68 27.66 2.30
C GLY A 111 -11.18 28.46 1.07
N ARG A 112 -10.16 28.00 0.38
CA ARG A 112 -9.62 28.70 -0.80
C ARG A 112 -10.37 28.32 -2.08
N LEU A 113 -10.64 29.33 -2.91
CA LEU A 113 -11.20 29.13 -4.25
C LEU A 113 -10.10 28.69 -5.19
N ILE A 114 -10.29 27.55 -5.82
CA ILE A 114 -9.34 26.98 -6.78
C ILE A 114 -10.03 26.53 -8.07
N GLU A 115 -9.23 26.32 -9.11
CA GLU A 115 -9.65 25.68 -10.34
C GLU A 115 -8.64 24.59 -10.72
N VAL A 116 -9.14 23.38 -10.92
CA VAL A 116 -8.36 22.20 -11.34
C VAL A 116 -9.09 21.53 -12.49
N SER A 117 -8.39 21.28 -13.59
CA SER A 117 -8.95 20.59 -14.77
C SER A 117 -10.29 21.17 -15.26
N GLY A 118 -10.45 22.50 -15.18
CA GLY A 118 -11.68 23.20 -15.60
C GLY A 118 -12.82 23.19 -14.57
N THR A 119 -12.62 22.56 -13.40
CA THR A 119 -13.59 22.60 -12.30
C THR A 119 -13.17 23.67 -11.30
N LYS A 120 -14.03 24.65 -11.08
CA LYS A 120 -13.83 25.77 -10.15
C LYS A 120 -14.69 25.54 -8.89
N GLY A 121 -14.10 25.70 -7.71
CA GLY A 121 -14.81 25.55 -6.45
C GLY A 121 -13.98 25.91 -5.24
N THR A 122 -14.64 25.98 -4.08
CA THR A 122 -14.00 26.25 -2.78
C THR A 122 -13.65 24.94 -2.10
N ILE A 123 -12.42 24.81 -1.60
CA ILE A 123 -11.98 23.63 -0.87
C ILE A 123 -12.70 23.53 0.45
N VAL A 124 -13.37 22.41 0.71
CA VAL A 124 -14.09 22.12 1.95
C VAL A 124 -13.31 21.16 2.83
N ASP A 125 -12.65 20.15 2.23
CA ASP A 125 -11.92 19.13 2.97
C ASP A 125 -10.78 18.54 2.12
N ILE A 126 -9.73 18.06 2.79
CA ILE A 126 -8.57 17.41 2.18
C ILE A 126 -8.31 16.09 2.91
N ASN A 127 -8.62 14.99 2.24
CA ASN A 127 -8.39 13.64 2.73
C ASN A 127 -7.16 13.00 2.07
N LEU A 128 -6.74 11.83 2.54
CA LEU A 128 -5.58 11.11 1.98
C LEU A 128 -5.73 10.76 0.49
N ARG A 129 -6.96 10.61 -0.02
CA ARG A 129 -7.22 10.18 -1.40
C ARG A 129 -7.85 11.27 -2.26
N TYR A 130 -8.72 12.09 -1.68
CA TYR A 130 -9.51 13.09 -2.37
C TYR A 130 -9.41 14.46 -1.69
N LEU A 131 -9.46 15.50 -2.50
CA LEU A 131 -9.80 16.84 -2.10
C LEU A 131 -11.28 17.06 -2.42
N THR A 132 -12.04 17.56 -1.45
CA THR A 132 -13.47 17.87 -1.60
C THR A 132 -13.62 19.35 -1.87
N MET A 133 -14.31 19.70 -2.95
CA MET A 133 -14.64 21.08 -3.31
C MET A 133 -16.15 21.28 -3.38
N ASP A 134 -16.58 22.43 -2.95
CA ASP A 134 -17.94 22.92 -3.16
C ASP A 134 -17.97 23.82 -4.41
N THR A 135 -18.82 23.43 -5.36
CA THR A 135 -18.95 24.08 -6.67
C THR A 135 -20.37 24.58 -6.87
N GLU A 136 -20.63 25.41 -7.85
CA GLU A 136 -21.99 25.86 -8.20
C GLU A 136 -22.97 24.71 -8.53
N LEU A 137 -22.43 23.59 -8.99
CA LEU A 137 -23.20 22.40 -9.37
C LEU A 137 -23.34 21.37 -8.24
N GLY A 138 -22.68 21.60 -7.10
CA GLY A 138 -22.66 20.66 -5.96
C GLY A 138 -21.24 20.31 -5.52
N THR A 139 -21.14 19.32 -4.64
CA THR A 139 -19.87 18.86 -4.09
C THR A 139 -19.10 17.99 -5.08
N CYS A 140 -17.86 18.36 -5.35
CA CYS A 140 -16.96 17.65 -6.26
C CYS A 140 -15.79 17.02 -5.51
N LEU A 141 -15.55 15.70 -5.75
CA LEU A 141 -14.42 14.96 -5.20
C LEU A 141 -13.33 14.88 -6.26
N ILE A 142 -12.19 15.49 -5.99
CA ILE A 142 -11.03 15.49 -6.91
C ILE A 142 -9.95 14.58 -6.34
N PRO A 143 -9.50 13.55 -7.08
CA PRO A 143 -8.37 12.73 -6.68
C PRO A 143 -7.12 13.57 -6.43
N ASN A 144 -6.41 13.35 -5.33
CA ASN A 144 -5.25 14.14 -4.94
C ASN A 144 -4.16 14.15 -6.02
N ALA A 145 -3.96 13.04 -6.72
CA ALA A 145 -3.01 12.97 -7.83
C ALA A 145 -3.34 13.96 -8.96
N MET A 146 -4.61 14.27 -9.18
CA MET A 146 -5.00 15.30 -10.18
C MET A 146 -4.57 16.70 -9.79
N ILE A 147 -4.58 17.02 -8.49
CA ILE A 147 -4.13 18.32 -7.98
C ILE A 147 -2.65 18.57 -8.27
N LEU A 148 -1.81 17.53 -8.08
CA LEU A 148 -0.36 17.67 -8.29
C LEU A 148 0.07 17.48 -9.74
N ASN A 149 -0.69 16.70 -10.52
CA ASN A 149 -0.32 16.38 -11.90
C ASN A 149 -0.90 17.36 -12.93
N ASN A 150 -1.84 18.23 -12.53
CA ASN A 150 -2.47 19.19 -13.42
C ASN A 150 -2.18 20.63 -12.98
N LYS A 151 -2.50 21.57 -13.88
CA LYS A 151 -2.43 22.99 -13.56
C LYS A 151 -3.46 23.31 -12.47
N LEU A 152 -2.99 23.86 -11.38
CA LEU A 152 -3.80 24.39 -10.28
C LEU A 152 -3.82 25.92 -10.38
N THR A 153 -5.00 26.51 -10.49
CA THR A 153 -5.17 27.97 -10.42
C THR A 153 -5.71 28.32 -9.04
N LEU A 154 -5.03 29.21 -8.35
CA LEU A 154 -5.43 29.73 -7.04
C LEU A 154 -6.00 31.13 -7.22
N PHE A 155 -7.23 31.34 -6.76
CA PHE A 155 -7.83 32.68 -6.76
C PHE A 155 -7.53 33.39 -5.43
N LYS A 156 -7.31 34.68 -5.53
CA LYS A 156 -7.04 35.56 -4.37
C LYS A 156 -8.34 35.95 -3.68
#